data_e0b83209d9e0a2e0ca862dabc738d7cd
#
_entry.id   e0b83209d9e0a2e0ca862dabc738d7cd
#
_cell.length_a   1.000
_cell.length_b   1.000
_cell.length_c   1.000
_cell.angle_alpha   90.00
_cell.angle_beta   90.00
_cell.angle_gamma   90.00
#
_symmetry.space_group_name_H-M   'P 1'
#
loop_
_entity.id
_entity.type
_entity.pdbx_description
1 polymer ?
#
loop_
_entity_poly.entity_id
_entity_poly.type
_entity_poly.pdbx_seq_one_letter_code
_entity_poly.pdbx_strand_id
1 'polypeptide(L)'
;NDTAGHGTAWRVQTMSILHDMKLSSDLKVDPAFLMDLPEYKPDEKEITYYKAIMNRIPEPDRSRIKKIYEERGLLLREKRPAGKELLKYKYQWYMQDYLACVASVDENVGRVLDYLDQHQLTQNTMVLYTGDQGMYLGENGWFDKRWMYEVSMQAPLLIRWPGKIRA
;
A
#
# COMPACT_ATOMS: atom_id res chain seq x y z
N ASN A 1 9.02 -20.23 2.00
CA ASN A 1 9.97 -19.72 1.00
C ASN A 1 11.28 -20.49 1.14
N ASP A 2 11.73 -21.11 0.06
CA ASP A 2 13.07 -21.68 0.01
C ASP A 2 14.08 -20.54 -0.10
N THR A 3 14.85 -20.32 0.96
CA THR A 3 15.91 -19.31 1.02
C THR A 3 17.30 -19.90 0.83
N ALA A 4 17.40 -21.21 0.47
CA ALA A 4 18.65 -21.86 0.18
C ALA A 4 19.34 -21.17 -1.02
N GLY A 5 20.61 -20.85 -0.88
CA GLY A 5 21.36 -20.14 -1.91
C GLY A 5 21.21 -18.60 -1.95
N HIS A 6 20.28 -18.03 -1.21
CA HIS A 6 20.13 -16.57 -1.12
C HIS A 6 21.06 -15.95 -0.07
N GLY A 7 21.45 -14.70 -0.28
CA GLY A 7 22.32 -13.95 0.64
C GLY A 7 21.66 -13.63 1.98
N THR A 8 22.46 -13.14 2.93
CA THR A 8 22.00 -12.84 4.31
C THR A 8 20.81 -11.85 4.33
N ALA A 9 20.84 -10.80 3.51
CA ALA A 9 19.74 -9.83 3.43
C ALA A 9 18.41 -10.49 3.11
N TRP A 10 18.40 -11.43 2.18
CA TRP A 10 17.20 -12.19 1.83
C TRP A 10 16.63 -13.01 3.00
N ARG A 11 17.52 -13.61 3.81
CA ARG A 11 17.12 -14.48 4.94
C ARG A 11 16.59 -13.69 6.14
N VAL A 12 17.10 -12.47 6.36
CA VAL A 12 16.78 -11.65 7.54
C VAL A 12 15.80 -10.50 7.24
N GLN A 13 15.28 -10.45 6.02
CA GLN A 13 14.30 -9.40 5.66
C GLN A 13 13.03 -9.49 6.51
N THR A 14 12.39 -8.35 6.72
CA THR A 14 11.15 -8.18 7.49
C THR A 14 10.03 -7.61 6.60
N MET A 15 9.87 -8.18 5.40
CA MET A 15 8.89 -7.74 4.41
C MET A 15 7.92 -8.85 4.00
N SER A 16 7.83 -9.94 4.76
CA SER A 16 6.90 -11.02 4.46
C SER A 16 5.45 -10.58 4.68
N ILE A 17 4.62 -10.70 3.64
CA ILE A 17 3.18 -10.41 3.75
C ILE A 17 2.53 -11.29 4.82
N LEU A 18 2.91 -12.56 4.92
CA LEU A 18 2.34 -13.46 5.91
C LEU A 18 2.79 -13.13 7.33
N HIS A 19 4.10 -12.94 7.53
CA HIS A 19 4.69 -12.89 8.87
C HIS A 19 4.89 -11.48 9.41
N ASP A 20 5.28 -10.54 8.57
CA ASP A 20 5.70 -9.20 9.01
C ASP A 20 4.62 -8.12 8.81
N MET A 21 3.77 -8.25 7.78
CA MET A 21 2.69 -7.30 7.55
C MET A 21 1.67 -7.32 8.67
N LYS A 22 1.48 -6.19 9.32
CA LYS A 22 0.61 -6.01 10.48
C LYS A 22 -0.83 -5.73 10.07
N LEU A 23 -1.78 -6.34 10.78
CA LEU A 23 -3.20 -6.19 10.47
C LEU A 23 -3.70 -4.77 10.75
N SER A 24 -3.32 -4.16 11.86
CA SER A 24 -3.81 -2.83 12.22
C SER A 24 -3.00 -1.71 11.57
N SER A 25 -1.68 -1.72 11.68
CA SER A 25 -0.85 -0.62 11.15
C SER A 25 -0.80 -0.60 9.63
N ASP A 26 -0.63 -1.75 8.99
CA ASP A 26 -0.46 -1.81 7.54
C ASP A 26 -1.80 -1.96 6.81
N LEU A 27 -2.70 -2.79 7.33
CA LEU A 27 -3.97 -3.14 6.68
C LEU A 27 -5.20 -2.46 7.30
N LYS A 28 -5.01 -1.52 8.23
CA LYS A 28 -6.05 -0.66 8.81
C LYS A 28 -7.19 -1.39 9.53
N VAL A 29 -6.98 -2.65 9.93
CA VAL A 29 -7.94 -3.35 10.79
C VAL A 29 -7.98 -2.68 12.16
N ASP A 30 -9.15 -2.24 12.62
CA ASP A 30 -9.26 -1.59 13.92
C ASP A 30 -8.84 -2.57 15.03
N PRO A 31 -7.87 -2.21 15.89
CA PRO A 31 -7.41 -3.05 16.99
C PRO A 31 -8.53 -3.59 17.88
N ALA A 32 -9.65 -2.86 18.02
CA ALA A 32 -10.79 -3.29 18.80
C ALA A 32 -11.38 -4.64 18.34
N PHE A 33 -11.24 -4.99 17.07
CA PHE A 33 -11.67 -6.29 16.56
C PHE A 33 -10.71 -7.44 16.87
N LEU A 34 -9.48 -7.13 17.28
CA LEU A 34 -8.38 -8.11 17.40
C LEU A 34 -7.97 -8.39 18.84
N MET A 35 -8.40 -7.57 19.81
CA MET A 35 -7.91 -7.65 21.20
C MET A 35 -8.19 -8.98 21.90
N ASP A 36 -9.28 -9.62 21.57
CA ASP A 36 -9.74 -10.92 22.12
C ASP A 36 -9.39 -12.12 21.21
N LEU A 37 -8.59 -11.88 20.17
CA LEU A 37 -8.10 -12.91 19.24
C LEU A 37 -6.59 -13.10 19.43
N PRO A 38 -6.13 -14.04 20.26
CA PRO A 38 -4.70 -14.18 20.59
C PRO A 38 -3.79 -14.32 19.36
N GLU A 39 -4.27 -14.99 18.31
CA GLU A 39 -3.56 -15.20 17.05
C GLU A 39 -3.31 -13.95 16.24
N TYR A 40 -4.09 -12.88 16.48
CA TYR A 40 -4.03 -11.60 15.73
C TYR A 40 -3.79 -10.40 16.63
N LYS A 41 -3.64 -10.59 17.94
CA LYS A 41 -3.56 -9.51 18.92
C LYS A 41 -2.42 -8.54 18.58
N PRO A 42 -2.74 -7.25 18.33
CA PRO A 42 -1.73 -6.25 18.02
C PRO A 42 -0.91 -5.88 19.27
N ASP A 43 0.36 -5.56 19.07
CA ASP A 43 1.19 -4.99 20.12
C ASP A 43 0.91 -3.50 20.35
N GLU A 44 1.48 -2.92 21.41
CA GLU A 44 1.27 -1.50 21.77
C GLU A 44 1.77 -0.54 20.67
N LYS A 45 2.85 -0.89 19.96
CA LYS A 45 3.39 -0.06 18.87
C LYS A 45 2.42 -0.04 17.70
N GLU A 46 1.87 -1.19 17.34
CA GLU A 46 0.89 -1.33 16.27
C GLU A 46 -0.37 -0.53 16.57
N ILE A 47 -0.90 -0.62 17.81
CA ILE A 47 -2.06 0.15 18.27
C ILE A 47 -1.77 1.65 18.23
N THR A 48 -0.63 2.07 18.73
CA THR A 48 -0.23 3.49 18.76
C THR A 48 -0.09 4.04 17.35
N TYR A 49 0.51 3.29 16.44
CA TYR A 49 0.68 3.69 15.05
C TYR A 49 -0.67 3.78 14.31
N TYR A 50 -1.55 2.79 14.51
CA TYR A 50 -2.91 2.85 13.97
C TYR A 50 -3.66 4.10 14.42
N LYS A 51 -3.66 4.39 15.74
CA LYS A 51 -4.29 5.60 16.29
C LYS A 51 -3.69 6.88 15.71
N ALA A 52 -2.36 6.94 15.57
CA ALA A 52 -1.69 8.11 15.00
C ALA A 52 -2.10 8.36 13.54
N ILE A 53 -2.24 7.32 12.73
CA ILE A 53 -2.72 7.44 11.36
C ILE A 53 -4.17 7.93 11.34
N MET A 54 -5.06 7.28 12.09
CA MET A 54 -6.48 7.61 12.10
C MET A 54 -6.76 9.02 12.62
N ASN A 55 -5.97 9.51 13.57
CA ASN A 55 -6.11 10.87 14.10
C ASN A 55 -5.67 11.97 13.11
N ARG A 56 -4.89 11.65 12.08
CA ARG A 56 -4.53 12.60 11.01
C ARG A 56 -5.66 12.82 10.02
N ILE A 57 -6.64 11.94 10.01
CA ILE A 57 -7.76 12.00 9.07
C ILE A 57 -8.90 12.77 9.74
N PRO A 58 -9.35 13.90 9.17
CA PRO A 58 -10.47 14.67 9.74
C PRO A 58 -11.80 13.92 9.62
N GLU A 59 -12.77 14.28 10.45
CA GLU A 59 -14.16 13.88 10.21
C GLU A 59 -14.75 14.69 9.04
N PRO A 60 -15.67 14.11 8.24
CA PRO A 60 -16.28 12.78 8.39
C PRO A 60 -15.48 11.63 7.72
N ASP A 61 -14.33 11.90 7.12
CA ASP A 61 -13.60 10.90 6.33
C ASP A 61 -13.02 9.78 7.21
N ARG A 62 -12.62 10.09 8.43
CA ARG A 62 -12.19 9.08 9.41
C ARG A 62 -13.27 8.04 9.67
N SER A 63 -14.51 8.48 9.88
CA SER A 63 -15.66 7.59 10.11
C SER A 63 -15.97 6.73 8.87
N ARG A 64 -15.86 7.30 7.67
CA ARG A 64 -16.04 6.57 6.42
C ARG A 64 -14.98 5.49 6.24
N ILE A 65 -13.72 5.84 6.48
CA ILE A 65 -12.59 4.91 6.38
C ILE A 65 -12.75 3.77 7.39
N LYS A 66 -13.06 4.07 8.65
CA LYS A 66 -13.31 3.05 9.66
C LYS A 66 -14.39 2.06 9.22
N LYS A 67 -15.48 2.55 8.63
CA LYS A 67 -16.57 1.69 8.13
C LYS A 67 -16.11 0.79 6.98
N ILE A 68 -15.30 1.31 6.05
CA ILE A 68 -14.75 0.52 4.93
C ILE A 68 -13.89 -0.64 5.44
N TYR A 69 -13.08 -0.39 6.48
CA TYR A 69 -12.17 -1.41 7.03
C TYR A 69 -12.82 -2.30 8.10
N GLU A 70 -14.03 -1.99 8.57
CA GLU A 70 -14.76 -2.79 9.55
C GLU A 70 -14.97 -4.23 9.09
N GLU A 71 -15.29 -4.42 7.81
CA GLU A 71 -15.49 -5.75 7.21
C GLU A 71 -14.28 -6.67 7.37
N ARG A 72 -13.04 -6.11 7.37
CA ARG A 72 -11.81 -6.89 7.58
C ARG A 72 -11.76 -7.47 9.00
N GLY A 73 -12.10 -6.66 9.98
CA GLY A 73 -12.15 -7.07 11.39
C GLY A 73 -13.24 -8.13 11.65
N LEU A 74 -14.43 -7.92 11.09
CA LEU A 74 -15.54 -8.88 11.18
C LEU A 74 -15.18 -10.23 10.55
N LEU A 75 -14.56 -10.21 9.37
CA LEU A 75 -14.10 -11.42 8.68
C LEU A 75 -13.08 -12.21 9.52
N LEU A 76 -12.10 -11.51 10.13
CA LEU A 76 -11.11 -12.16 10.99
C LEU A 76 -11.74 -12.81 12.22
N ARG A 77 -12.75 -12.17 12.82
CA ARG A 77 -13.50 -12.74 13.95
C ARG A 77 -14.32 -13.96 13.57
N GLU A 78 -14.97 -13.91 12.41
CA GLU A 78 -15.83 -14.98 11.94
C GLU A 78 -15.04 -16.20 11.47
N LYS A 79 -14.06 -15.98 10.57
CA LYS A 79 -13.37 -17.07 9.86
C LYS A 79 -12.08 -17.53 10.50
N ARG A 80 -11.42 -16.70 11.30
CA ARG A 80 -10.12 -16.99 11.91
C ARG A 80 -9.11 -17.62 10.94
N PRO A 81 -8.89 -17.03 9.76
CA PRO A 81 -8.03 -17.62 8.75
C PRO A 81 -6.58 -17.74 9.25
N ALA A 82 -5.90 -18.82 8.85
CA ALA A 82 -4.50 -19.05 9.19
C ALA A 82 -3.67 -19.47 7.96
N GLY A 83 -2.35 -19.36 8.06
CA GLY A 83 -1.43 -19.82 7.01
C GLY A 83 -1.74 -19.24 5.64
N LYS A 84 -1.95 -20.10 4.64
CA LYS A 84 -2.21 -19.69 3.26
C LYS A 84 -3.51 -18.90 3.09
N GLU A 85 -4.52 -19.15 3.89
CA GLU A 85 -5.79 -18.43 3.83
C GLU A 85 -5.62 -17.00 4.34
N LEU A 86 -4.95 -16.82 5.49
CA LEU A 86 -4.61 -15.48 6.01
C LEU A 86 -3.72 -14.71 5.03
N LEU A 87 -2.75 -15.37 4.41
CA LEU A 87 -1.90 -14.75 3.38
C LEU A 87 -2.73 -14.20 2.22
N LYS A 88 -3.72 -14.96 1.73
CA LYS A 88 -4.62 -14.49 0.66
C LYS A 88 -5.38 -13.23 1.05
N TYR A 89 -5.95 -13.17 2.26
CA TYR A 89 -6.64 -11.97 2.74
C TYR A 89 -5.70 -10.78 2.88
N LYS A 90 -4.54 -10.96 3.53
CA LYS A 90 -3.53 -9.89 3.66
C LYS A 90 -3.11 -9.35 2.30
N TYR A 91 -2.81 -10.22 1.34
CA TYR A 91 -2.43 -9.83 -0.01
C TYR A 91 -3.55 -9.09 -0.74
N GLN A 92 -4.78 -9.59 -0.69
CA GLN A 92 -5.94 -8.93 -1.31
C GLN A 92 -6.16 -7.53 -0.74
N TRP A 93 -6.14 -7.38 0.58
CA TRP A 93 -6.32 -6.09 1.24
C TRP A 93 -5.18 -5.12 0.93
N TYR A 94 -3.94 -5.61 0.92
CA TYR A 94 -2.78 -4.82 0.52
C TYR A 94 -2.91 -4.30 -0.91
N MET A 95 -3.27 -5.17 -1.85
CA MET A 95 -3.46 -4.77 -3.24
C MET A 95 -4.64 -3.83 -3.45
N GLN A 96 -5.75 -4.02 -2.74
CA GLN A 96 -6.89 -3.10 -2.78
C GLN A 96 -6.49 -1.70 -2.32
N ASP A 97 -5.78 -1.60 -1.20
CA ASP A 97 -5.34 -0.31 -0.65
C ASP A 97 -4.32 0.36 -1.58
N TYR A 98 -3.37 -0.40 -2.12
CA TYR A 98 -2.38 0.10 -3.08
C TYR A 98 -3.04 0.62 -4.35
N LEU A 99 -3.91 -0.16 -4.97
CA LEU A 99 -4.61 0.23 -6.19
C LEU A 99 -5.56 1.41 -5.99
N ALA A 100 -6.16 1.55 -4.81
CA ALA A 100 -6.95 2.74 -4.48
C ALA A 100 -6.08 4.01 -4.44
N CYS A 101 -4.85 3.91 -3.92
CA CYS A 101 -3.89 5.01 -3.99
C CYS A 101 -3.49 5.33 -5.43
N VAL A 102 -3.21 4.31 -6.25
CA VAL A 102 -2.88 4.49 -7.68
C VAL A 102 -4.02 5.19 -8.42
N ALA A 103 -5.26 4.76 -8.22
CA ALA A 103 -6.43 5.38 -8.83
C ALA A 103 -6.59 6.86 -8.44
N SER A 104 -6.34 7.18 -7.15
CA SER A 104 -6.38 8.57 -6.68
C SER A 104 -5.27 9.43 -7.30
N VAL A 105 -4.07 8.88 -7.47
CA VAL A 105 -2.97 9.58 -8.16
C VAL A 105 -3.30 9.82 -9.61
N ASP A 106 -3.81 8.81 -10.32
CA ASP A 106 -4.19 8.90 -11.73
C ASP A 106 -5.25 9.98 -11.96
N GLU A 107 -6.32 9.99 -11.15
CA GLU A 107 -7.35 11.03 -11.20
C GLU A 107 -6.77 12.44 -11.00
N ASN A 108 -5.88 12.61 -10.03
CA ASN A 108 -5.30 13.93 -9.76
C ASN A 108 -4.29 14.37 -10.84
N VAL A 109 -3.54 13.45 -11.44
CA VAL A 109 -2.72 13.72 -12.63
C VAL A 109 -3.61 14.15 -13.79
N GLY A 110 -4.73 13.47 -14.02
CA GLY A 110 -5.73 13.85 -15.02
C GLY A 110 -6.20 15.28 -14.82
N ARG A 111 -6.57 15.68 -13.60
CA ARG A 111 -6.99 17.07 -13.29
C ARG A 111 -5.91 18.10 -13.61
N VAL A 112 -4.64 17.79 -13.38
CA VAL A 112 -3.53 18.68 -13.76
C VAL A 112 -3.42 18.82 -15.29
N LEU A 113 -3.54 17.69 -16.01
CA LEU A 113 -3.50 17.71 -17.47
C LEU A 113 -4.67 18.50 -18.07
N ASP A 114 -5.89 18.30 -17.55
CA ASP A 114 -7.09 19.05 -17.94
C ASP A 114 -6.91 20.55 -17.70
N TYR A 115 -6.31 20.93 -16.57
CA TYR A 115 -6.01 22.34 -16.29
C TYR A 115 -5.08 22.94 -17.34
N LEU A 116 -4.02 22.25 -17.73
CA LEU A 116 -3.09 22.70 -18.77
C LEU A 116 -3.79 22.86 -20.12
N ASP A 117 -4.68 21.94 -20.48
CA ASP A 117 -5.43 21.99 -21.73
C ASP A 117 -6.42 23.16 -21.73
N GLN A 118 -7.19 23.36 -20.66
CA GLN A 118 -8.18 24.45 -20.52
C GLN A 118 -7.53 25.83 -20.58
N HIS A 119 -6.29 25.96 -20.09
CA HIS A 119 -5.55 27.22 -20.06
C HIS A 119 -4.59 27.40 -21.24
N GLN A 120 -4.64 26.51 -22.25
CA GLN A 120 -3.79 26.55 -23.45
C GLN A 120 -2.28 26.51 -23.13
N LEU A 121 -1.90 25.88 -22.01
CA LEU A 121 -0.52 25.74 -21.56
C LEU A 121 0.16 24.46 -22.09
N THR A 122 -0.60 23.49 -22.55
CA THR A 122 -0.14 22.15 -22.92
C THR A 122 1.02 22.15 -23.90
N GLN A 123 0.98 23.01 -24.95
CA GLN A 123 2.02 23.03 -25.98
C GLN A 123 3.37 23.59 -25.48
N ASN A 124 3.33 24.36 -24.40
CA ASN A 124 4.53 25.00 -23.82
C ASN A 124 4.90 24.42 -22.43
N THR A 125 4.36 23.26 -22.09
CA THR A 125 4.60 22.61 -20.79
C THR A 125 5.08 21.19 -21.01
N MET A 126 6.25 20.87 -20.44
CA MET A 126 6.71 19.48 -20.31
C MET A 126 6.25 18.92 -18.96
N VAL A 127 5.54 17.81 -18.99
CA VAL A 127 5.08 17.11 -17.79
C VAL A 127 5.94 15.88 -17.59
N LEU A 128 6.54 15.75 -16.40
CA LEU A 128 7.26 14.56 -15.95
C LEU A 128 6.52 13.93 -14.79
N TYR A 129 6.32 12.61 -14.86
CA TYR A 129 5.87 11.80 -13.74
C TYR A 129 6.95 10.76 -13.43
N THR A 130 7.42 10.75 -12.20
CA THR A 130 8.41 9.78 -11.74
C THR A 130 8.24 9.52 -10.25
N GLY A 131 8.84 8.42 -9.77
CA GLY A 131 8.96 8.09 -8.35
C GLY A 131 10.42 8.09 -7.93
N ASP A 132 10.65 8.06 -6.63
CA ASP A 132 11.99 7.93 -6.02
C ASP A 132 12.40 6.47 -5.81
N GLN A 133 11.45 5.53 -5.93
CA GLN A 133 11.62 4.11 -5.64
C GLN A 133 10.53 3.25 -6.25
N GLY A 134 10.78 1.94 -6.30
CA GLY A 134 9.78 0.92 -6.57
C GLY A 134 9.12 0.41 -5.29
N MET A 135 8.32 -0.65 -5.40
CA MET A 135 7.61 -1.28 -4.29
C MET A 135 7.32 -2.74 -4.58
N TYR A 136 7.51 -3.61 -3.58
CA TYR A 136 7.10 -5.00 -3.68
C TYR A 136 5.58 -5.13 -3.57
N LEU A 137 4.96 -5.72 -4.57
CA LEU A 137 3.52 -5.95 -4.65
C LEU A 137 3.16 -7.45 -4.54
N GLY A 138 4.00 -8.21 -3.87
CA GLY A 138 3.82 -9.65 -3.66
C GLY A 138 4.93 -10.49 -4.25
N GLU A 139 5.86 -9.92 -5.02
CA GLU A 139 7.04 -10.62 -5.51
C GLU A 139 7.79 -11.24 -4.33
N ASN A 140 8.14 -12.52 -4.44
CA ASN A 140 8.77 -13.29 -3.36
C ASN A 140 7.93 -13.40 -2.06
N GLY A 141 6.64 -13.03 -2.08
CA GLY A 141 5.80 -12.93 -0.89
C GLY A 141 6.08 -11.70 -0.04
N TRP A 142 6.69 -10.68 -0.61
CA TRP A 142 7.12 -9.46 0.08
C TRP A 142 6.19 -8.27 -0.19
N PHE A 143 6.26 -7.29 0.75
CA PHE A 143 5.66 -5.97 0.65
C PHE A 143 6.68 -4.90 1.04
N ASP A 144 6.35 -3.61 0.84
CA ASP A 144 7.24 -2.49 1.17
C ASP A 144 8.46 -2.38 0.21
N LYS A 145 9.58 -1.76 0.60
CA LYS A 145 10.66 -1.29 -0.28
C LYS A 145 12.03 -1.15 0.42
N ARG A 146 12.27 -1.92 1.48
CA ARG A 146 13.40 -1.69 2.41
C ARG A 146 14.76 -2.17 1.92
N TRP A 147 14.81 -3.03 0.89
CA TRP A 147 16.05 -3.62 0.41
C TRP A 147 16.31 -3.21 -1.04
N MET A 148 17.59 -2.97 -1.36
CA MET A 148 18.06 -2.52 -2.68
C MET A 148 18.09 -3.65 -3.72
N TYR A 149 16.94 -4.32 -3.88
CA TYR A 149 16.72 -5.23 -5.01
C TYR A 149 16.02 -4.50 -6.14
N GLU A 150 16.12 -5.05 -7.36
CA GLU A 150 15.60 -4.44 -8.59
C GLU A 150 14.17 -3.89 -8.44
N VAL A 151 13.25 -4.68 -7.86
CA VAL A 151 11.84 -4.27 -7.68
C VAL A 151 11.69 -3.00 -6.85
N SER A 152 12.50 -2.83 -5.79
CA SER A 152 12.44 -1.62 -4.94
C SER A 152 13.21 -0.43 -5.51
N MET A 153 14.04 -0.64 -6.55
CA MET A 153 14.79 0.43 -7.23
C MET A 153 14.15 0.90 -8.53
N GLN A 154 13.26 0.10 -9.12
CA GLN A 154 12.54 0.46 -10.33
C GLN A 154 11.52 1.56 -10.05
N ALA A 155 11.76 2.74 -10.59
CA ALA A 155 10.82 3.85 -10.55
C ALA A 155 10.28 4.13 -11.94
N PRO A 156 8.99 4.51 -12.09
CA PRO A 156 8.46 4.92 -13.37
C PRO A 156 9.08 6.25 -13.83
N LEU A 157 9.24 6.40 -15.12
CA LEU A 157 9.54 7.68 -15.75
C LEU A 157 8.64 7.87 -16.97
N LEU A 158 7.66 8.75 -16.85
CA LEU A 158 6.76 9.13 -17.94
C LEU A 158 6.99 10.59 -18.29
N ILE A 159 7.10 10.91 -19.57
CA ILE A 159 7.31 12.28 -20.04
C ILE A 159 6.30 12.58 -21.15
N ARG A 160 5.58 13.69 -20.98
CA ARG A 160 4.66 14.22 -21.99
C ARG A 160 5.07 15.63 -22.39
N TRP A 161 5.36 15.83 -23.68
CA TRP A 161 5.59 17.15 -24.26
C TRP A 161 5.06 17.18 -25.69
N PRO A 162 3.80 17.59 -25.89
CA PRO A 162 3.14 17.57 -27.18
C PRO A 162 3.92 18.33 -28.26
N GLY A 163 4.03 17.73 -29.46
CA GLY A 163 4.76 18.31 -30.58
C GLY A 163 6.30 18.27 -30.48
N LYS A 164 6.86 17.82 -29.36
CA LYS A 164 8.33 17.70 -29.15
C LYS A 164 8.77 16.25 -28.93
N ILE A 165 8.00 15.47 -28.19
CA ILE A 165 8.25 14.05 -27.93
C ILE A 165 7.17 13.22 -28.65
N ARG A 166 7.59 12.20 -29.37
CA ARG A 166 6.67 11.24 -29.99
C ARG A 166 6.23 10.21 -28.95
N ALA A 167 4.96 9.77 -29.02
CA ALA A 167 4.44 8.67 -28.22
C ALA A 167 5.00 7.33 -28.70
#